data_07881dc23e77aa7fecdc580d1becf4cb
#
_entry.id   07881dc23e77aa7fecdc580d1becf4cb
#
_cell.length_a   1.000
_cell.length_b   1.000
_cell.length_c   1.000
_cell.angle_alpha   90.00
_cell.angle_beta   90.00
_cell.angle_gamma   90.00
#
_symmetry.space_group_name_H-M   'P 1'
#
loop_
_entity.id
_entity.type
_entity.pdbx_description
1 polymer ?
#
loop_
_entity_poly.entity_id
_entity_poly.type
_entity_poly.pdbx_seq_one_letter_code
_entity_poly.pdbx_strand_id
1 'polypeptide(L)'
;MRKRLYEIVEQSTENDKASKVYDIFMMVVIFISLVPLAFKKDYNALLIIDKVAAGIFIVDYIIRWLTADMKMKKGKLSFVLYPFSMMAIIDLISILPSVLNAGFKTLRLCRMIRTFRVFRIAKTVRYSKNIQIISNVLKKSKDSLITVGSLAVCYIMIAALVIFNVEPDSFET
;
A
#
# COMPACT_ATOMS: atom_id res chain seq x y z
N MET A 1 17.76 -5.78 22.70
CA MET A 1 16.96 -4.71 22.11
C MET A 1 16.45 -5.04 20.69
N ARG A 2 17.30 -5.41 19.71
CA ARG A 2 16.87 -5.71 18.32
C ARG A 2 15.80 -6.81 18.20
N LYS A 3 15.88 -7.90 19.01
CA LYS A 3 14.84 -8.95 19.02
C LYS A 3 13.47 -8.45 19.46
N ARG A 4 13.41 -7.63 20.51
CA ARG A 4 12.16 -7.02 20.99
C ARG A 4 11.54 -6.08 19.96
N LEU A 5 12.36 -5.26 19.29
CA LEU A 5 11.90 -4.41 18.18
C LEU A 5 11.33 -5.24 17.02
N TYR A 6 11.99 -6.34 16.68
CA TYR A 6 11.52 -7.28 15.67
C TYR A 6 10.16 -7.89 16.04
N GLU A 7 9.98 -8.35 17.30
CA GLU A 7 8.74 -8.93 17.80
C GLU A 7 7.56 -7.92 17.81
N ILE A 8 7.85 -6.64 18.08
CA ILE A 8 6.82 -5.58 18.11
C ILE A 8 6.40 -5.17 16.69
N VAL A 9 7.37 -5.07 15.76
CA VAL A 9 7.18 -4.50 14.42
C VAL A 9 6.81 -5.57 13.38
N GLU A 10 7.27 -6.81 13.56
CA GLU A 10 6.78 -7.97 12.81
C GLU A 10 5.42 -8.40 13.41
N GLN A 11 4.63 -9.14 12.67
CA GLN A 11 3.24 -9.49 13.00
C GLN A 11 3.00 -9.86 14.47
N SER A 12 1.97 -9.28 15.07
CA SER A 12 1.56 -9.59 16.43
C SER A 12 1.29 -11.09 16.62
N THR A 13 2.12 -11.74 17.39
CA THR A 13 1.78 -13.03 18.01
C THR A 13 0.63 -12.79 18.97
N GLU A 14 -0.35 -13.69 19.06
CA GLU A 14 -1.62 -13.47 19.76
C GLU A 14 -1.51 -12.98 21.21
N ASN A 15 -0.36 -13.14 21.84
CA ASN A 15 -0.13 -12.83 23.25
C ASN A 15 0.60 -11.51 23.53
N ASP A 16 1.10 -10.78 22.52
CA ASP A 16 1.87 -9.55 22.78
C ASP A 16 0.99 -8.30 22.61
N LYS A 17 0.59 -7.70 23.76
CA LYS A 17 -0.22 -6.47 23.81
C LYS A 17 0.48 -5.30 23.12
N ALA A 18 1.81 -5.21 23.21
CA ALA A 18 2.58 -4.12 22.63
C ALA A 18 2.52 -4.13 21.08
N SER A 19 2.61 -5.31 20.46
CA SER A 19 2.48 -5.46 19.01
C SER A 19 1.07 -5.12 18.53
N LYS A 20 0.02 -5.51 19.27
CA LYS A 20 -1.38 -5.14 18.93
C LYS A 20 -1.60 -3.63 18.98
N VAL A 21 -1.08 -2.96 20.02
CA VAL A 21 -1.18 -1.50 20.14
C VAL A 21 -0.45 -0.82 18.99
N TYR A 22 0.71 -1.30 18.63
CA TYR A 22 1.49 -0.79 17.49
C TYR A 22 0.72 -0.94 16.17
N ASP A 23 0.12 -2.10 15.90
CA ASP A 23 -0.66 -2.34 14.68
C ASP A 23 -1.88 -1.41 14.61
N ILE A 24 -2.61 -1.23 15.73
CA ILE A 24 -3.75 -0.32 15.81
C ILE A 24 -3.29 1.14 15.60
N PHE A 25 -2.21 1.54 16.26
CA PHE A 25 -1.64 2.89 16.09
C PHE A 25 -1.28 3.15 14.61
N MET A 26 -0.61 2.21 13.96
CA MET A 26 -0.24 2.36 12.56
C MET A 26 -1.45 2.40 11.62
N MET A 27 -2.50 1.60 11.90
CA MET A 27 -3.76 1.69 11.15
C MET A 27 -4.40 3.07 11.29
N VAL A 28 -4.47 3.61 12.50
CA VAL A 28 -5.00 4.96 12.75
C VAL A 28 -4.20 6.02 12.00
N VAL A 29 -2.86 5.95 12.03
CA VAL A 29 -1.99 6.86 11.28
C VAL A 29 -2.24 6.78 9.78
N ILE A 30 -2.44 5.57 9.22
CA ILE A 30 -2.77 5.39 7.80
C ILE A 30 -4.10 6.09 7.49
N PHE A 31 -5.16 5.84 8.27
CA PHE A 31 -6.47 6.48 8.05
C PHE A 31 -6.38 8.01 8.15
N ILE A 32 -5.72 8.54 9.16
CA ILE A 32 -5.52 10.00 9.31
C ILE A 32 -4.74 10.57 8.12
N SER A 33 -3.76 9.83 7.60
CA SER A 33 -2.97 10.27 6.44
C SER A 33 -3.76 10.32 5.12
N LEU A 34 -4.94 9.71 5.06
CA LEU A 34 -5.84 9.76 3.91
C LEU A 34 -6.80 10.95 3.97
N VAL A 35 -7.01 11.54 5.15
CA VAL A 35 -7.91 12.71 5.32
C VAL A 35 -7.57 13.85 4.34
N PRO A 36 -6.30 14.21 4.09
CA PRO A 36 -5.96 15.25 3.11
C PRO A 36 -6.42 14.96 1.69
N LEU A 37 -6.69 13.70 1.31
CA LEU A 37 -7.21 13.35 -0.01
C LEU A 37 -8.69 13.72 -0.19
N ALA A 38 -9.46 13.75 0.90
CA ALA A 38 -10.87 14.11 0.87
C ALA A 38 -11.11 15.61 0.64
N PHE A 39 -10.09 16.44 0.87
CA PHE A 39 -10.20 17.89 0.73
C PHE A 39 -9.52 18.38 -0.56
N LYS A 40 -10.24 19.17 -1.37
CA LYS A 40 -9.71 19.77 -2.61
C LYS A 40 -8.76 20.95 -2.34
N LYS A 41 -8.90 21.63 -1.19
CA LYS A 41 -8.07 22.79 -0.81
C LYS A 41 -6.94 22.34 0.12
N ASP A 42 -5.76 22.91 -0.10
CA ASP A 42 -4.60 22.71 0.75
C ASP A 42 -4.67 23.63 1.97
N TYR A 43 -5.09 23.08 3.09
CA TYR A 43 -4.97 23.76 4.39
C TYR A 43 -3.59 23.43 4.99
N ASN A 44 -2.96 24.40 5.64
CA ASN A 44 -1.67 24.19 6.29
C ASN A 44 -1.69 23.04 7.30
N ALA A 45 -2.82 22.85 8.00
CA ALA A 45 -3.03 21.72 8.91
C ALA A 45 -2.93 20.35 8.19
N LEU A 46 -3.50 20.23 7.00
CA LEU A 46 -3.46 18.98 6.21
C LEU A 46 -2.05 18.66 5.70
N LEU A 47 -1.25 19.70 5.39
CA LEU A 47 0.16 19.54 5.02
C LEU A 47 1.00 19.06 6.22
N ILE A 48 0.70 19.54 7.41
CA ILE A 48 1.39 19.10 8.64
C ILE A 48 1.06 17.64 8.91
N ILE A 49 -0.22 17.24 8.86
CA ILE A 49 -0.67 15.85 9.03
C ILE A 49 0.06 14.94 8.05
N ASP A 50 0.17 15.33 6.79
CA ASP A 50 0.85 14.54 5.76
C ASP A 50 2.35 14.35 6.06
N LYS A 51 3.03 15.43 6.46
CA LYS A 51 4.46 15.39 6.82
C LYS A 51 4.71 14.52 8.05
N VAL A 52 3.86 14.65 9.09
CA VAL A 52 3.98 13.84 10.32
C VAL A 52 3.74 12.37 10.02
N ALA A 53 2.69 12.04 9.26
CA ALA A 53 2.42 10.66 8.86
C ALA A 53 3.56 10.07 8.02
N ALA A 54 4.10 10.84 7.08
CA ALA A 54 5.26 10.42 6.29
C ALA A 54 6.49 10.17 7.17
N GLY A 55 6.76 11.03 8.16
CA GLY A 55 7.83 10.83 9.13
C GLY A 55 7.68 9.52 9.91
N ILE A 56 6.47 9.22 10.39
CA ILE A 56 6.17 7.96 11.09
C ILE A 56 6.41 6.76 10.15
N PHE A 57 5.98 6.84 8.90
CA PHE A 57 6.18 5.76 7.93
C PHE A 57 7.66 5.53 7.58
N ILE A 58 8.46 6.61 7.51
CA ILE A 58 9.91 6.52 7.29
C ILE A 58 10.58 5.82 8.48
N VAL A 59 10.23 6.20 9.71
CA VAL A 59 10.77 5.58 10.93
C VAL A 59 10.39 4.09 10.97
N ASP A 60 9.14 3.75 10.69
CA ASP A 60 8.68 2.36 10.61
C ASP A 60 9.49 1.56 9.57
N TYR A 61 9.70 2.12 8.37
CA TYR A 61 10.49 1.50 7.32
C TYR A 61 11.93 1.25 7.75
N ILE A 62 12.57 2.24 8.38
CA ILE A 62 13.96 2.13 8.86
C ILE A 62 14.07 1.04 9.93
N ILE A 63 13.14 0.98 10.90
CA ILE A 63 13.13 -0.04 11.94
C ILE A 63 13.04 -1.44 11.30
N ARG A 64 12.17 -1.61 10.33
CA ARG A 64 12.00 -2.88 9.59
C ARG A 64 13.22 -3.23 8.76
N TRP A 65 13.86 -2.25 8.15
CA TRP A 65 15.09 -2.46 7.41
C TRP A 65 16.22 -2.93 8.33
N LEU A 66 16.36 -2.30 9.50
CA LEU A 66 17.34 -2.70 10.52
C LEU A 66 17.09 -4.10 11.11
N THR A 67 15.86 -4.59 11.07
CA THR A 67 15.45 -5.92 11.55
C THR A 67 15.33 -6.96 10.43
N ALA A 68 15.58 -6.59 9.19
CA ALA A 68 15.47 -7.46 8.01
C ALA A 68 16.35 -8.72 8.09
N ASP A 69 17.50 -8.60 8.76
CA ASP A 69 18.44 -9.71 8.99
C ASP A 69 17.77 -10.87 9.75
N MET A 70 16.95 -10.55 10.76
CA MET A 70 16.24 -11.55 11.56
C MET A 70 15.10 -12.23 10.78
N LYS A 71 14.49 -11.53 9.83
CA LYS A 71 13.40 -12.05 8.99
C LYS A 71 13.90 -13.00 7.92
N MET A 72 14.94 -12.62 7.20
CA MET A 72 15.42 -13.35 6.02
C MET A 72 16.49 -14.38 6.33
N LYS A 73 17.10 -14.33 7.53
CA LYS A 73 18.18 -15.25 8.00
C LYS A 73 19.35 -15.43 7.02
N LYS A 74 19.55 -14.44 6.10
CA LYS A 74 20.58 -14.45 5.05
C LYS A 74 21.77 -13.51 5.34
N GLY A 75 21.94 -13.09 6.60
CA GLY A 75 23.03 -12.21 7.03
C GLY A 75 23.02 -10.86 6.29
N LYS A 76 24.18 -10.37 5.88
CA LYS A 76 24.33 -9.05 5.22
C LYS A 76 23.54 -8.91 3.90
N LEU A 77 23.26 -10.00 3.20
CA LEU A 77 22.44 -10.00 1.97
C LEU A 77 20.98 -9.64 2.25
N SER A 78 20.49 -9.84 3.49
CA SER A 78 19.13 -9.45 3.88
C SER A 78 18.88 -7.96 3.73
N PHE A 79 19.87 -7.11 3.99
CA PHE A 79 19.74 -5.65 3.87
C PHE A 79 19.58 -5.18 2.43
N VAL A 80 20.20 -5.88 1.47
CA VAL A 80 20.08 -5.54 0.03
C VAL A 80 18.82 -6.12 -0.57
N LEU A 81 18.40 -7.31 -0.14
CA LEU A 81 17.19 -7.99 -0.64
C LEU A 81 15.89 -7.45 -0.04
N TYR A 82 15.95 -6.86 1.16
CA TYR A 82 14.75 -6.36 1.84
C TYR A 82 13.98 -5.30 1.04
N PRO A 83 14.60 -4.27 0.43
CA PRO A 83 13.88 -3.26 -0.37
C PRO A 83 13.11 -3.86 -1.55
N PHE A 84 13.54 -5.01 -2.08
CA PHE A 84 12.87 -5.74 -3.17
C PHE A 84 11.78 -6.70 -2.68
N SER A 85 11.61 -6.84 -1.37
CA SER A 85 10.51 -7.62 -0.81
C SER A 85 9.17 -6.93 -1.09
N MET A 86 8.13 -7.71 -1.44
CA MET A 86 6.76 -7.21 -1.69
C MET A 86 6.28 -6.24 -0.59
N MET A 87 6.55 -6.58 0.68
CA MET A 87 6.14 -5.75 1.82
C MET A 87 6.95 -4.45 1.92
N ALA A 88 8.24 -4.47 1.58
CA ALA A 88 9.07 -3.27 1.59
C ALA A 88 8.71 -2.32 0.41
N ILE A 89 8.34 -2.87 -0.73
CA ILE A 89 7.85 -2.10 -1.89
C ILE A 89 6.56 -1.35 -1.52
N ILE A 90 5.62 -2.01 -0.82
CA ILE A 90 4.39 -1.36 -0.33
C ILE A 90 4.73 -0.21 0.62
N ASP A 91 5.67 -0.42 1.54
CA ASP A 91 6.12 0.64 2.46
C ASP A 91 6.77 1.80 1.69
N LEU A 92 7.61 1.51 0.70
CA LEU A 92 8.29 2.51 -0.11
C LEU A 92 7.30 3.34 -0.94
N ILE A 93 6.34 2.69 -1.62
CA ILE A 93 5.28 3.35 -2.37
C ILE A 93 4.45 4.26 -1.47
N SER A 94 4.24 3.88 -0.21
CA SER A 94 3.50 4.69 0.77
C SER A 94 4.21 5.99 1.15
N ILE A 95 5.55 6.00 1.15
CA ILE A 95 6.41 7.13 1.51
C ILE A 95 6.69 8.02 0.29
N LEU A 96 6.79 7.42 -0.88
CA LEU A 96 7.19 8.05 -2.14
C LEU A 96 6.48 9.38 -2.44
N PRO A 97 5.13 9.47 -2.34
CA PRO A 97 4.41 10.71 -2.63
C PRO A 97 4.83 11.90 -1.76
N SER A 98 5.18 11.65 -0.50
CA SER A 98 5.57 12.72 0.42
C SER A 98 7.01 13.19 0.18
N VAL A 99 7.90 12.27 -0.18
CA VAL A 99 9.30 12.60 -0.51
C VAL A 99 9.35 13.36 -1.84
N LEU A 100 8.62 12.91 -2.85
CA LEU A 100 8.56 13.56 -4.16
C LEU A 100 7.96 14.97 -4.07
N ASN A 101 6.91 15.18 -3.26
CA ASN A 101 6.35 16.52 -3.04
C ASN A 101 7.36 17.50 -2.41
N ALA A 102 8.28 17.01 -1.61
CA ALA A 102 9.33 17.84 -1.02
C ALA A 102 10.41 18.24 -2.04
N GLY A 103 10.66 17.42 -3.07
CA GLY A 103 11.71 17.63 -4.06
C GLY A 103 11.28 18.36 -5.33
N PHE A 104 10.04 18.21 -5.76
CA PHE A 104 9.54 18.77 -7.02
C PHE A 104 8.56 19.90 -6.80
N LYS A 105 8.97 21.13 -7.12
CA LYS A 105 8.14 22.35 -7.00
C LYS A 105 7.19 22.57 -8.19
N THR A 106 7.20 21.70 -9.21
CA THR A 106 6.40 21.89 -10.42
C THR A 106 4.94 21.54 -10.15
N LEU A 107 4.07 22.53 -10.11
CA LEU A 107 2.66 22.48 -9.69
C LEU A 107 1.82 21.35 -10.34
N ARG A 108 2.09 21.03 -11.61
CA ARG A 108 1.31 20.01 -12.34
C ARG A 108 1.64 18.58 -11.89
N LEU A 109 2.92 18.28 -11.70
CA LEU A 109 3.40 16.98 -11.18
C LEU A 109 3.00 16.78 -9.72
N CYS A 110 3.06 17.83 -8.89
CA CYS A 110 2.61 17.75 -7.48
C CYS A 110 1.15 17.31 -7.33
N ARG A 111 0.28 17.70 -8.27
CA ARG A 111 -1.13 17.30 -8.25
C ARG A 111 -1.29 15.80 -8.54
N MET A 112 -0.57 15.26 -9.53
CA MET A 112 -0.58 13.83 -9.83
C MET A 112 0.03 13.00 -8.67
N ILE A 113 1.16 13.46 -8.14
CA ILE A 113 1.83 12.79 -7.01
C ILE A 113 0.92 12.72 -5.79
N ARG A 114 0.07 13.73 -5.56
CA ARG A 114 -0.91 13.73 -4.48
C ARG A 114 -1.88 12.56 -4.57
N THR A 115 -2.34 12.21 -5.77
CA THR A 115 -3.25 11.09 -5.99
C THR A 115 -2.62 9.75 -5.61
N PHE A 116 -1.31 9.61 -5.78
CA PHE A 116 -0.60 8.40 -5.37
C PHE A 116 -0.58 8.15 -3.85
N ARG A 117 -0.99 9.12 -3.03
CA ARG A 117 -1.16 8.92 -1.58
C ARG A 117 -2.19 7.83 -1.26
N VAL A 118 -3.14 7.55 -2.17
CA VAL A 118 -4.11 6.46 -2.02
C VAL A 118 -3.40 5.11 -1.82
N PHE A 119 -2.22 4.90 -2.39
CA PHE A 119 -1.46 3.66 -2.21
C PHE A 119 -1.02 3.40 -0.76
N ARG A 120 -1.11 4.40 0.14
CA ARG A 120 -0.90 4.19 1.58
C ARG A 120 -1.90 3.19 2.17
N ILE A 121 -3.08 3.04 1.57
CA ILE A 121 -4.06 2.01 1.95
C ILE A 121 -3.45 0.61 1.83
N ALA A 122 -2.60 0.37 0.84
CA ALA A 122 -1.93 -0.92 0.69
C ALA A 122 -1.09 -1.29 1.92
N LYS A 123 -0.59 -0.30 2.67
CA LYS A 123 0.13 -0.54 3.92
C LYS A 123 -0.75 -1.19 4.99
N THR A 124 -2.07 -0.97 4.97
CA THR A 124 -3.04 -1.59 5.89
C THR A 124 -3.01 -3.12 5.81
N VAL A 125 -2.67 -3.69 4.64
CA VAL A 125 -2.52 -5.14 4.45
C VAL A 125 -1.53 -5.74 5.45
N ARG A 126 -0.51 -5.00 5.83
CA ARG A 126 0.52 -5.46 6.77
C ARG A 126 0.01 -5.52 8.21
N TYR A 127 -0.82 -4.57 8.63
CA TYR A 127 -1.24 -4.41 10.03
C TYR A 127 -2.57 -5.12 10.34
N SER A 128 -3.35 -5.49 9.33
CA SER A 128 -4.62 -6.18 9.52
C SER A 128 -4.50 -7.68 9.29
N LYS A 129 -4.69 -8.47 10.33
CA LYS A 129 -4.76 -9.94 10.25
C LYS A 129 -5.87 -10.41 9.29
N ASN A 130 -7.01 -9.74 9.33
CA ASN A 130 -8.15 -10.09 8.49
C ASN A 130 -7.83 -9.90 6.99
N ILE A 131 -7.14 -8.81 6.64
CA ILE A 131 -6.70 -8.58 5.25
C ILE A 131 -5.67 -9.61 4.82
N GLN A 132 -4.78 -10.06 5.72
CA GLN A 132 -3.83 -11.12 5.41
C GLN A 132 -4.52 -12.46 5.17
N ILE A 133 -5.56 -12.80 5.94
CA ILE A 133 -6.37 -13.99 5.72
C ILE A 133 -7.03 -13.92 4.34
N ILE A 134 -7.66 -12.78 3.99
CA ILE A 134 -8.25 -12.54 2.67
C ILE A 134 -7.19 -12.69 1.57
N SER A 135 -6.02 -12.08 1.73
CA SER A 135 -4.92 -12.19 0.76
C SER A 135 -4.46 -13.63 0.56
N ASN A 136 -4.39 -14.43 1.64
CA ASN A 136 -4.02 -15.84 1.55
C ASN A 136 -5.10 -16.67 0.86
N VAL A 137 -6.38 -16.40 1.12
CA VAL A 137 -7.51 -17.04 0.43
C VAL A 137 -7.50 -16.71 -1.06
N LEU A 138 -7.31 -15.44 -1.41
CA LEU A 138 -7.20 -15.00 -2.81
C LEU A 138 -6.02 -15.66 -3.52
N LYS A 139 -4.86 -15.78 -2.86
CA LYS A 139 -3.69 -16.51 -3.41
C LYS A 139 -3.97 -17.97 -3.62
N LYS A 140 -4.71 -18.63 -2.71
CA LYS A 140 -5.08 -20.02 -2.82
C LYS A 140 -6.09 -20.28 -3.95
N SER A 141 -6.99 -19.32 -4.17
CA SER A 141 -8.05 -19.39 -5.18
C SER A 141 -7.70 -18.66 -6.50
N LYS A 142 -6.41 -18.28 -6.68
CA LYS A 142 -6.00 -17.44 -7.82
C LYS A 142 -6.37 -18.06 -9.17
N ASP A 143 -6.24 -19.36 -9.34
CA ASP A 143 -6.50 -20.03 -10.60
C ASP A 143 -7.99 -19.98 -10.95
N SER A 144 -8.87 -20.18 -9.96
CA SER A 144 -10.30 -20.01 -10.14
C SER A 144 -10.67 -18.55 -10.46
N LEU A 145 -10.05 -17.58 -9.79
CA LEU A 145 -10.28 -16.15 -10.04
C LEU A 145 -9.81 -15.73 -11.43
N ILE A 146 -8.66 -16.23 -11.89
CA ILE A 146 -8.15 -15.97 -13.24
C ILE A 146 -9.10 -16.56 -14.28
N THR A 147 -9.59 -17.78 -14.06
CA THR A 147 -10.54 -18.45 -14.96
C THR A 147 -11.83 -17.64 -15.09
N VAL A 148 -12.46 -17.27 -13.96
CA VAL A 148 -13.70 -16.47 -13.97
C VAL A 148 -13.44 -15.08 -14.58
N GLY A 149 -12.32 -14.46 -14.24
CA GLY A 149 -11.95 -13.16 -14.81
C GLY A 149 -11.74 -13.22 -16.32
N SER A 150 -11.06 -14.25 -16.83
CA SER A 150 -10.85 -14.43 -18.28
C SER A 150 -12.15 -14.66 -19.02
N LEU A 151 -13.08 -15.46 -18.45
CA LEU A 151 -14.41 -15.65 -19.02
C LEU A 151 -15.21 -14.34 -19.06
N ALA A 152 -15.15 -13.53 -18.00
CA ALA A 152 -15.81 -12.23 -17.96
C ALA A 152 -15.27 -11.27 -19.02
N VAL A 153 -13.95 -11.20 -19.17
CA VAL A 153 -13.30 -10.37 -20.22
C VAL A 153 -13.71 -10.87 -21.62
N CYS A 154 -13.67 -12.18 -21.85
CA CYS A 154 -14.09 -12.77 -23.12
C CYS A 154 -15.55 -12.43 -23.43
N TYR A 155 -16.45 -12.56 -22.45
CA TYR A 155 -17.86 -12.17 -22.60
C TYR A 155 -18.03 -10.70 -22.95
N ILE A 156 -17.32 -9.81 -22.25
CA ILE A 156 -17.38 -8.36 -22.53
C ILE A 156 -16.89 -8.06 -23.94
N MET A 157 -15.80 -8.68 -24.39
CA MET A 157 -15.28 -8.50 -25.75
C MET A 157 -16.27 -8.96 -26.80
N ILE A 158 -16.87 -10.14 -26.64
CA ILE A 158 -17.87 -10.67 -27.57
C ILE A 158 -19.11 -9.76 -27.59
N ALA A 159 -19.62 -9.34 -26.42
CA ALA A 159 -20.73 -8.43 -26.34
C ALA A 159 -20.45 -7.09 -27.01
N ALA A 160 -19.26 -6.52 -26.80
CA ALA A 160 -18.85 -5.28 -27.45
C ALA A 160 -18.79 -5.42 -28.98
N LEU A 161 -18.24 -6.53 -29.51
CA LEU A 161 -18.22 -6.80 -30.95
C LEU A 161 -19.62 -6.96 -31.53
N VAL A 162 -20.51 -7.64 -30.82
CA VAL A 162 -21.91 -7.78 -31.28
C VAL A 162 -22.60 -6.42 -31.33
N ILE A 163 -22.49 -5.60 -30.28
CA ILE A 163 -23.08 -4.27 -30.24
C ILE A 163 -22.51 -3.39 -31.36
N PHE A 164 -21.18 -3.40 -31.54
CA PHE A 164 -20.53 -2.62 -32.59
C PHE A 164 -21.03 -2.98 -34.01
N ASN A 165 -21.33 -4.27 -34.27
CA ASN A 165 -21.81 -4.71 -35.56
C ASN A 165 -23.34 -4.47 -35.77
N VAL A 166 -24.12 -4.49 -34.66
CA VAL A 166 -25.59 -4.35 -34.76
C VAL A 166 -26.00 -2.89 -34.74
N GLU A 167 -25.24 -2.01 -34.12
CA GLU A 167 -25.58 -0.60 -33.90
C GLU A 167 -24.42 0.33 -34.29
N PRO A 168 -23.97 0.34 -35.58
CA PRO A 168 -22.81 1.12 -36.01
C PRO A 168 -23.02 2.64 -35.84
N ASP A 169 -24.28 3.13 -35.94
CA ASP A 169 -24.60 4.57 -35.88
C ASP A 169 -24.51 5.17 -34.45
N SER A 170 -24.48 4.33 -33.41
CA SER A 170 -24.33 4.79 -32.04
C SER A 170 -22.89 5.15 -31.65
N PHE A 171 -21.91 4.83 -32.50
CA PHE A 171 -20.46 5.05 -32.29
C PHE A 171 -19.88 6.05 -33.30
N GLU A 172 -20.61 7.12 -33.67
CA GLU A 172 -20.01 8.24 -34.41
C GLU A 172 -18.88 8.88 -33.58
N THR A 173 -17.67 8.75 -34.09
CA THR A 173 -16.46 9.45 -33.59
C THR A 173 -16.35 10.83 -34.21
#